data_7f6fc1fe926d73d3dd6f21c6dd07c184
#
_entry.id   7f6fc1fe926d73d3dd6f21c6dd07c184
#
_cell.length_a   1.000
_cell.length_b   1.000
_cell.length_c   1.000
_cell.angle_alpha   90.00
_cell.angle_beta   90.00
_cell.angle_gamma   90.00
#
_symmetry.space_group_name_H-M   'P 1'
#
loop_
_entity.id
_entity.type
_entity.pdbx_description
1 polymer ?
#
loop_
_entity_poly.entity_id
_entity_poly.type
_entity_poly.pdbx_seq_one_letter_code
_entity_poly.pdbx_strand_id
1 'polypeptide(L)'
;MDRRKYFGTDGVRGAVGSDRMSPYFVVKLARAAGRFLAERLEREGSPSTEGSLAVILGKDTRISGYGLESAMVAGFASVGVSALQTGPLPTPGVAYLTRAFRLPLGVVISASHNPYGDNGIKFFGEDGRKLSDAEELRIEQLIDVEDGKPDAVAARWGRARRIVGAQDRYVEFCKSAFPNSMSLKGLKIVVDAANGAGWDVAGKVFRELGADVSLLGCEPNGYNINDGVGATHPENLRAAVLAQSADYGVAIDGDGDRCLMADNEGNLYDGDDLLYVIARGKLQDKDGLRSLGGVVGTVMCNMGLQTAFSRLGVPFARSGVGDKLVLDLMLQKGWRLGGEGSGHVIVLDKHNTGDGCIAALQALQAERVLGKKLKEIAAEWSRIPASQGSFRLADAPNWEFRVKDETEKLRKELGDSGRVLVRPSGTEPIVRLLVEAPEMETARRGVERLRLAALAGD
;
A
#
# COMPACT_ATOMS: atom_id res chain seq x y z
N MET A 1 15.61 11.47 18.99
CA MET A 1 15.30 11.47 17.55
C MET A 1 14.31 12.58 17.30
N ASP A 2 14.65 13.53 16.42
CA ASP A 2 13.72 14.59 16.06
C ASP A 2 12.45 13.95 15.44
N ARG A 3 11.29 14.32 16.03
CA ARG A 3 10.01 13.79 15.59
C ARG A 3 9.63 14.47 14.28
N ARG A 4 9.38 13.69 13.22
CA ARG A 4 8.89 14.22 11.92
C ARG A 4 7.66 15.09 12.14
N LYS A 5 7.66 16.29 11.55
CA LYS A 5 6.62 17.31 11.70
C LYS A 5 5.50 17.17 10.66
N TYR A 6 5.87 16.86 9.42
CA TYR A 6 4.95 16.82 8.26
C TYR A 6 4.73 15.41 7.76
N PHE A 7 5.78 14.60 7.65
CA PHE A 7 5.69 13.22 7.19
C PHE A 7 5.11 12.30 8.26
N GLY A 8 4.09 11.54 7.88
CA GLY A 8 3.54 10.44 8.67
C GLY A 8 4.21 9.11 8.33
N THR A 9 3.49 8.01 8.54
CA THR A 9 3.95 6.65 8.18
C THR A 9 3.90 6.39 6.67
N ASP A 10 3.13 7.17 5.92
CA ASP A 10 2.92 7.00 4.47
C ASP A 10 2.84 8.38 3.79
N GLY A 11 3.95 9.10 3.78
CA GLY A 11 4.06 10.44 3.21
C GLY A 11 3.40 11.53 4.04
N VAL A 12 3.13 12.66 3.40
CA VAL A 12 2.37 13.79 3.97
C VAL A 12 0.90 13.61 3.63
N ARG A 13 0.01 13.60 4.61
CA ARG A 13 -1.44 13.45 4.41
C ARG A 13 -2.24 14.50 5.17
N GLY A 14 -3.42 14.84 4.66
CA GLY A 14 -4.36 15.74 5.33
C GLY A 14 -5.64 15.96 4.55
N ALA A 15 -6.62 16.57 5.21
CA ALA A 15 -7.80 17.08 4.53
C ALA A 15 -7.42 18.18 3.54
N VAL A 16 -8.02 18.15 2.37
CA VAL A 16 -7.78 19.15 1.32
C VAL A 16 -8.12 20.54 1.84
N GLY A 17 -7.24 21.51 1.62
CA GLY A 17 -7.37 22.86 2.15
C GLY A 17 -6.80 23.08 3.56
N SER A 18 -6.36 22.02 4.24
CA SER A 18 -5.62 22.15 5.50
C SER A 18 -4.19 22.69 5.26
N ASP A 19 -3.51 23.11 6.33
CA ASP A 19 -2.14 23.67 6.25
C ASP A 19 -1.18 22.75 5.50
N ARG A 20 -1.30 21.42 5.66
CA ARG A 20 -0.42 20.41 5.04
C ARG A 20 -0.87 19.99 3.65
N MET A 21 -2.09 20.31 3.24
CA MET A 21 -2.67 19.91 1.95
C MET A 21 -3.26 21.12 1.21
N SER A 22 -2.55 22.24 1.29
CA SER A 22 -2.81 23.47 0.52
C SER A 22 -1.80 23.59 -0.63
N PRO A 23 -2.18 24.23 -1.76
CA PRO A 23 -1.24 24.49 -2.86
C PRO A 23 0.03 25.24 -2.39
N TYR A 24 -0.10 26.15 -1.45
CA TYR A 24 1.04 26.91 -0.90
C TYR A 24 2.07 25.99 -0.20
N PHE A 25 1.59 25.11 0.67
CA PHE A 25 2.47 24.13 1.31
C PHE A 25 3.09 23.16 0.30
N VAL A 26 2.33 22.72 -0.68
CA VAL A 26 2.79 21.77 -1.73
C VAL A 26 3.89 22.39 -2.59
N VAL A 27 3.81 23.70 -2.92
CA VAL A 27 4.92 24.40 -3.58
C VAL A 27 6.18 24.35 -2.73
N LYS A 28 6.10 24.66 -1.41
CA LYS A 28 7.25 24.58 -0.51
C LYS A 28 7.84 23.18 -0.41
N LEU A 29 6.98 22.17 -0.28
CA LEU A 29 7.38 20.77 -0.22
C LEU A 29 8.13 20.35 -1.50
N ALA A 30 7.63 20.75 -2.68
CA ALA A 30 8.27 20.44 -3.96
C ALA A 30 9.64 21.14 -4.09
N ARG A 31 9.73 22.42 -3.68
CA ARG A 31 10.99 23.17 -3.66
C ARG A 31 12.01 22.52 -2.73
N ALA A 32 11.60 22.13 -1.52
CA ALA A 32 12.43 21.45 -0.55
C ALA A 32 12.92 20.09 -1.09
N ALA A 33 12.04 19.29 -1.68
CA ALA A 33 12.39 18.02 -2.30
C ALA A 33 13.35 18.21 -3.50
N GLY A 34 13.17 19.24 -4.32
CA GLY A 34 14.07 19.58 -5.41
C GLY A 34 15.47 19.99 -4.94
N ARG A 35 15.56 20.79 -3.87
CA ARG A 35 16.84 21.15 -3.24
C ARG A 35 17.52 19.94 -2.59
N PHE A 36 16.76 19.08 -1.92
CA PHE A 36 17.27 17.81 -1.41
C PHE A 36 17.93 16.97 -2.52
N LEU A 37 17.31 16.88 -3.69
CA LEU A 37 17.89 16.17 -4.82
C LEU A 37 19.20 16.82 -5.31
N ALA A 38 19.26 18.14 -5.40
CA ALA A 38 20.49 18.85 -5.78
C ALA A 38 21.62 18.58 -4.78
N GLU A 39 21.36 18.69 -3.47
CA GLU A 39 22.31 18.37 -2.41
C GLU A 39 22.80 16.91 -2.47
N ARG A 40 21.92 15.97 -2.81
CA ARG A 40 22.26 14.55 -2.93
C ARG A 40 23.22 14.32 -4.09
N LEU A 41 22.92 14.85 -5.27
CA LEU A 41 23.75 14.70 -6.47
C LEU A 41 25.13 15.37 -6.30
N GLU A 42 25.20 16.54 -5.66
CA GLU A 42 26.47 17.18 -5.34
C GLU A 42 27.35 16.30 -4.43
N ARG A 43 26.76 15.67 -3.41
CA ARG A 43 27.47 14.74 -2.52
C ARG A 43 27.96 13.47 -3.22
N GLU A 44 27.21 12.98 -4.20
CA GLU A 44 27.55 11.79 -4.98
C GLU A 44 28.57 12.08 -6.11
N GLY A 45 29.03 13.33 -6.22
CA GLY A 45 30.00 13.74 -7.24
C GLY A 45 29.46 13.69 -8.67
N SER A 46 28.14 13.61 -8.81
CA SER A 46 27.43 13.64 -10.10
C SER A 46 26.89 15.05 -10.32
N PRO A 47 27.67 15.99 -10.90
CA PRO A 47 27.17 17.33 -11.14
C PRO A 47 25.95 17.24 -12.08
N SER A 48 24.84 17.80 -11.67
CA SER A 48 23.70 17.95 -12.55
C SER A 48 24.14 18.74 -13.78
N THR A 49 24.27 18.07 -14.91
CA THR A 49 24.37 18.79 -16.19
C THR A 49 23.14 19.67 -16.33
N GLU A 50 23.33 20.93 -16.67
CA GLU A 50 22.25 21.93 -16.73
C GLU A 50 21.01 21.37 -17.44
N GLY A 51 19.86 21.34 -16.74
CA GLY A 51 18.57 20.89 -17.26
C GLY A 51 18.31 19.37 -17.22
N SER A 52 19.17 18.56 -16.58
CA SER A 52 19.04 17.09 -16.56
C SER A 52 18.26 16.54 -15.38
N LEU A 53 18.06 17.32 -14.30
CA LEU A 53 17.34 16.83 -13.12
C LEU A 53 15.83 16.80 -13.36
N ALA A 54 15.25 15.61 -13.26
CA ALA A 54 13.83 15.42 -13.47
C ALA A 54 13.23 14.49 -12.43
N VAL A 55 11.95 14.69 -12.11
CA VAL A 55 11.15 13.85 -11.25
C VAL A 55 9.92 13.36 -12.01
N ILE A 56 9.35 12.22 -11.65
CA ILE A 56 8.08 11.75 -12.18
C ILE A 56 6.95 12.09 -11.20
N LEU A 57 5.83 12.57 -11.72
CA LEU A 57 4.63 12.90 -10.97
C LEU A 57 3.46 12.07 -11.44
N GLY A 58 2.86 11.29 -10.54
CA GLY A 58 1.59 10.62 -10.74
C GLY A 58 0.57 11.04 -9.69
N LYS A 59 -0.69 10.71 -9.93
CA LYS A 59 -1.79 11.02 -9.02
C LYS A 59 -2.90 10.00 -9.15
N ASP A 60 -3.81 9.99 -8.18
CA ASP A 60 -5.10 9.35 -8.33
C ASP A 60 -6.12 10.27 -9.04
N THR A 61 -7.38 9.94 -8.97
CA THR A 61 -8.46 10.63 -9.69
C THR A 61 -9.13 11.75 -8.89
N ARG A 62 -8.70 12.04 -7.65
CA ARG A 62 -9.26 13.10 -6.80
C ARG A 62 -9.21 14.44 -7.49
N ILE A 63 -10.30 15.20 -7.39
CA ILE A 63 -10.39 16.53 -8.01
C ILE A 63 -9.28 17.48 -7.53
N SER A 64 -8.91 17.39 -6.24
CA SER A 64 -7.83 18.18 -5.66
C SER A 64 -6.45 17.86 -6.26
N GLY A 65 -6.26 16.64 -6.79
CA GLY A 65 -5.01 16.19 -7.40
C GLY A 65 -4.54 17.09 -8.54
N TYR A 66 -5.44 17.71 -9.30
CA TYR A 66 -5.07 18.61 -10.39
C TYR A 66 -4.40 19.90 -9.90
N GLY A 67 -4.98 20.51 -8.86
CA GLY A 67 -4.40 21.72 -8.25
C GLY A 67 -3.08 21.43 -7.53
N LEU A 68 -3.02 20.32 -6.78
CA LEU A 68 -1.81 19.91 -6.07
C LEU A 68 -0.67 19.50 -7.01
N GLU A 69 -0.99 18.83 -8.15
CA GLU A 69 -0.01 18.51 -9.20
C GLU A 69 0.58 19.79 -9.81
N SER A 70 -0.27 20.78 -10.11
CA SER A 70 0.19 22.06 -10.63
C SER A 70 1.10 22.81 -9.67
N ALA A 71 0.77 22.79 -8.38
CA ALA A 71 1.61 23.37 -7.32
C ALA A 71 2.95 22.62 -7.20
N MET A 72 2.94 21.29 -7.28
CA MET A 72 4.14 20.47 -7.26
C MET A 72 5.06 20.76 -8.44
N VAL A 73 4.48 20.87 -9.66
CA VAL A 73 5.21 21.23 -10.88
C VAL A 73 5.85 22.61 -10.75
N ALA A 74 5.10 23.62 -10.28
CA ALA A 74 5.61 24.97 -10.06
C ALA A 74 6.78 24.99 -9.06
N GLY A 75 6.63 24.28 -7.94
CA GLY A 75 7.66 24.17 -6.93
C GLY A 75 8.95 23.54 -7.45
N PHE A 76 8.88 22.40 -8.12
CA PHE A 76 10.05 21.76 -8.74
C PHE A 76 10.70 22.63 -9.81
N ALA A 77 9.90 23.19 -10.72
CA ALA A 77 10.40 24.02 -11.79
C ALA A 77 11.16 25.25 -11.28
N SER A 78 10.67 25.88 -10.21
CA SER A 78 11.28 27.08 -9.62
C SER A 78 12.67 26.84 -9.00
N VAL A 79 13.02 25.58 -8.73
CA VAL A 79 14.36 25.21 -8.25
C VAL A 79 15.18 24.41 -9.27
N GLY A 80 14.78 24.49 -10.57
CA GLY A 80 15.54 23.92 -11.68
C GLY A 80 15.29 22.42 -11.93
N VAL A 81 14.26 21.82 -11.31
CA VAL A 81 13.92 20.42 -11.48
C VAL A 81 12.75 20.28 -12.47
N SER A 82 12.93 19.45 -13.50
CA SER A 82 11.88 19.15 -14.47
C SER A 82 10.86 18.16 -13.90
N ALA A 83 9.58 18.30 -14.27
CA ALA A 83 8.49 17.45 -13.83
C ALA A 83 7.90 16.65 -15.02
N LEU A 84 7.96 15.33 -14.93
CA LEU A 84 7.41 14.39 -15.91
C LEU A 84 6.06 13.88 -15.38
N GLN A 85 4.96 14.36 -15.92
CA GLN A 85 3.60 14.06 -15.47
C GLN A 85 3.05 12.82 -16.17
N THR A 86 2.51 11.86 -15.40
CA THR A 86 1.87 10.64 -15.95
C THR A 86 0.36 10.82 -16.14
N GLY A 87 -0.27 11.77 -15.43
CA GLY A 87 -1.71 11.74 -15.17
C GLY A 87 -2.09 10.70 -14.11
N PRO A 88 -3.35 10.29 -14.04
CA PRO A 88 -3.76 9.22 -13.14
C PRO A 88 -3.02 7.93 -13.46
N LEU A 89 -2.32 7.40 -12.45
CA LEU A 89 -1.55 6.16 -12.52
C LEU A 89 -1.41 5.57 -11.12
N PRO A 90 -1.59 4.25 -10.94
CA PRO A 90 -1.39 3.59 -9.66
C PRO A 90 -0.04 3.90 -9.01
N THR A 91 -0.04 3.99 -7.68
CA THR A 91 1.19 4.19 -6.90
C THR A 91 2.32 3.24 -7.31
N PRO A 92 2.09 1.90 -7.46
CA PRO A 92 3.12 1.01 -7.97
C PRO A 92 3.57 1.33 -9.39
N GLY A 93 2.70 1.87 -10.24
CA GLY A 93 3.07 2.31 -11.60
C GLY A 93 4.05 3.47 -11.57
N VAL A 94 3.88 4.44 -10.66
CA VAL A 94 4.83 5.54 -10.49
C VAL A 94 6.17 5.02 -9.95
N ALA A 95 6.15 4.14 -8.95
CA ALA A 95 7.36 3.51 -8.41
C ALA A 95 8.13 2.73 -9.51
N TYR A 96 7.41 1.99 -10.35
CA TYR A 96 7.99 1.29 -11.50
C TYR A 96 8.61 2.27 -12.51
N LEU A 97 7.88 3.32 -12.91
CA LEU A 97 8.37 4.27 -13.91
C LEU A 97 9.53 5.11 -13.40
N THR A 98 9.60 5.42 -12.10
CA THR A 98 10.76 6.07 -11.49
C THR A 98 12.03 5.27 -11.77
N ARG A 99 11.99 3.96 -11.52
CA ARG A 99 13.09 3.02 -11.82
C ARG A 99 13.35 2.89 -13.31
N ALA A 100 12.30 2.68 -14.10
CA ALA A 100 12.41 2.41 -15.53
C ALA A 100 13.01 3.59 -16.30
N PHE A 101 12.71 4.82 -15.89
CA PHE A 101 13.30 6.04 -16.45
C PHE A 101 14.60 6.47 -15.76
N ARG A 102 15.05 5.73 -14.72
CA ARG A 102 16.23 6.07 -13.93
C ARG A 102 16.17 7.49 -13.37
N LEU A 103 15.00 7.85 -12.83
CA LEU A 103 14.78 9.16 -12.23
C LEU A 103 15.15 9.12 -10.75
N PRO A 104 15.75 10.19 -10.22
CA PRO A 104 16.17 10.23 -8.81
C PRO A 104 15.00 10.26 -7.83
N LEU A 105 13.78 10.66 -8.30
CA LEU A 105 12.61 10.79 -7.44
C LEU A 105 11.32 10.56 -8.23
N GLY A 106 10.41 9.80 -7.64
CA GLY A 106 9.01 9.70 -8.01
C GLY A 106 8.11 10.31 -6.94
N VAL A 107 7.01 10.93 -7.37
CA VAL A 107 6.02 11.52 -6.49
C VAL A 107 4.64 11.05 -6.86
N VAL A 108 3.86 10.63 -5.86
CA VAL A 108 2.46 10.25 -6.01
C VAL A 108 1.59 11.18 -5.17
N ILE A 109 0.56 11.74 -5.79
CA ILE A 109 -0.45 12.57 -5.15
C ILE A 109 -1.69 11.71 -4.94
N SER A 110 -1.84 11.15 -3.74
CA SER A 110 -2.95 10.27 -3.35
C SER A 110 -3.05 10.09 -1.84
N ALA A 111 -4.27 9.89 -1.34
CA ALA A 111 -4.54 9.43 0.01
C ALA A 111 -5.02 7.97 0.05
N SER A 112 -4.67 7.15 -0.96
CA SER A 112 -5.00 5.73 -1.05
C SER A 112 -6.52 5.48 -0.89
N HIS A 113 -6.92 4.75 0.14
CA HIS A 113 -8.30 4.34 0.39
C HIS A 113 -9.20 5.39 1.07
N ASN A 114 -8.66 6.57 1.40
CA ASN A 114 -9.45 7.64 2.03
C ASN A 114 -10.50 8.23 1.07
N PRO A 115 -11.58 8.87 1.57
CA PRO A 115 -12.51 9.63 0.74
C PRO A 115 -11.84 10.76 -0.04
N TYR A 116 -12.52 11.31 -1.06
CA TYR A 116 -11.98 12.36 -1.93
C TYR A 116 -11.60 13.67 -1.22
N GLY A 117 -12.18 13.93 -0.05
CA GLY A 117 -11.89 15.12 0.76
C GLY A 117 -10.49 15.14 1.38
N ASP A 118 -9.80 13.99 1.41
CA ASP A 118 -8.41 13.87 1.82
C ASP A 118 -7.50 13.78 0.61
N ASN A 119 -6.23 14.15 0.78
CA ASN A 119 -5.18 13.87 -0.18
C ASN A 119 -3.83 13.62 0.54
N GLY A 120 -2.82 13.21 -0.23
CA GLY A 120 -1.49 12.92 0.30
C GLY A 120 -0.41 13.06 -0.76
N ILE A 121 0.83 13.09 -0.31
CA ILE A 121 2.00 13.17 -1.17
C ILE A 121 3.03 12.16 -0.66
N LYS A 122 3.38 11.21 -1.51
CA LYS A 122 4.35 10.14 -1.25
C LYS A 122 5.56 10.32 -2.16
N PHE A 123 6.74 10.03 -1.65
CA PHE A 123 7.99 10.10 -2.40
C PHE A 123 8.63 8.73 -2.54
N PHE A 124 9.17 8.46 -3.73
CA PHE A 124 9.89 7.23 -4.08
C PHE A 124 11.28 7.58 -4.60
N GLY A 125 12.31 6.91 -4.11
CA GLY A 125 13.68 7.06 -4.60
C GLY A 125 13.87 6.41 -5.98
N GLU A 126 15.09 6.50 -6.51
CA GLU A 126 15.46 5.96 -7.83
C GLU A 126 15.27 4.44 -7.94
N ASP A 127 15.33 3.73 -6.82
CA ASP A 127 15.07 2.30 -6.73
C ASP A 127 13.57 1.96 -6.68
N GLY A 128 12.69 2.98 -6.72
CA GLY A 128 11.23 2.84 -6.64
C GLY A 128 10.71 2.47 -5.26
N ARG A 129 11.51 2.63 -4.19
CA ARG A 129 11.09 2.47 -2.80
C ARG A 129 10.77 3.81 -2.18
N LYS A 130 9.95 3.83 -1.14
CA LYS A 130 9.73 5.04 -0.35
C LYS A 130 11.04 5.57 0.22
N LEU A 131 11.15 6.89 0.33
CA LEU A 131 12.31 7.51 0.95
C LEU A 131 12.52 6.99 2.37
N SER A 132 13.78 6.95 2.81
CA SER A 132 14.14 6.64 4.18
C SER A 132 13.67 7.74 5.14
N ASP A 133 13.53 7.42 6.43
CA ASP A 133 13.15 8.41 7.46
C ASP A 133 14.15 9.57 7.54
N ALA A 134 15.42 9.32 7.27
CA ALA A 134 16.46 10.34 7.24
C ALA A 134 16.30 11.31 6.05
N GLU A 135 15.91 10.78 4.88
CA GLU A 135 15.65 11.61 3.69
C GLU A 135 14.37 12.44 3.87
N GLU A 136 13.30 11.83 4.40
CA GLU A 136 12.07 12.55 4.72
C GLU A 136 12.33 13.69 5.74
N LEU A 137 13.10 13.41 6.80
CA LEU A 137 13.48 14.43 7.80
C LEU A 137 14.32 15.55 7.17
N ARG A 138 15.23 15.22 6.23
CA ARG A 138 16.01 16.24 5.52
C ARG A 138 15.13 17.14 4.67
N ILE A 139 14.13 16.58 3.98
CA ILE A 139 13.15 17.37 3.22
C ILE A 139 12.36 18.29 4.18
N GLU A 140 11.92 17.80 5.34
CA GLU A 140 11.23 18.64 6.34
C GLU A 140 12.07 19.85 6.80
N GLN A 141 13.34 19.63 7.10
CA GLN A 141 14.26 20.70 7.47
C GLN A 141 14.39 21.76 6.37
N LEU A 142 14.35 21.32 5.10
CA LEU A 142 14.39 22.23 3.96
C LEU A 142 13.07 23.00 3.78
N ILE A 143 11.90 22.40 4.10
CA ILE A 143 10.62 23.11 4.09
C ILE A 143 10.64 24.30 5.05
N ASP A 144 11.13 24.09 6.27
CA ASP A 144 11.12 25.11 7.31
C ASP A 144 12.03 26.33 6.99
N VAL A 145 13.02 26.17 6.10
CA VAL A 145 13.93 27.23 5.68
C VAL A 145 13.72 27.70 4.24
N GLU A 146 12.64 27.27 3.58
CA GLU A 146 12.40 27.58 2.16
C GLU A 146 11.93 29.02 1.94
N ASP A 147 11.29 29.65 2.93
CA ASP A 147 10.81 31.01 2.84
C ASP A 147 11.97 31.99 2.60
N GLY A 148 11.81 32.87 1.61
CA GLY A 148 12.81 33.87 1.25
C GLY A 148 13.99 33.36 0.41
N LYS A 149 14.09 32.05 0.13
CA LYS A 149 15.11 31.54 -0.80
C LYS A 149 14.77 31.89 -2.25
N PRO A 150 15.77 32.33 -3.03
CA PRO A 150 15.54 32.71 -4.43
C PRO A 150 15.15 31.53 -5.31
N ASP A 151 14.40 31.79 -6.34
CA ASP A 151 14.15 30.85 -7.43
C ASP A 151 15.41 30.66 -8.29
N ALA A 152 15.42 29.63 -9.10
CA ALA A 152 16.41 29.45 -10.14
C ALA A 152 16.32 30.58 -11.17
N VAL A 153 17.44 31.01 -11.73
CA VAL A 153 17.42 31.97 -12.84
C VAL A 153 16.68 31.39 -14.04
N ALA A 154 16.10 32.21 -14.88
CA ALA A 154 15.24 31.78 -15.97
C ALA A 154 15.84 30.68 -16.87
N ALA A 155 17.16 30.78 -17.14
CA ALA A 155 17.87 29.77 -17.94
C ALA A 155 17.94 28.37 -17.27
N ARG A 156 17.69 28.27 -15.97
CA ARG A 156 17.74 27.03 -15.18
C ARG A 156 16.37 26.55 -14.69
N TRP A 157 15.29 27.17 -15.14
CA TRP A 157 13.94 26.71 -14.77
C TRP A 157 13.68 25.30 -15.30
N GLY A 158 13.09 24.45 -14.43
CA GLY A 158 12.66 23.11 -14.83
C GLY A 158 11.51 23.14 -15.81
N ARG A 159 11.36 22.05 -16.58
CA ARG A 159 10.32 21.91 -17.60
C ARG A 159 9.23 20.96 -17.13
N ALA A 160 7.97 21.30 -17.40
CA ALA A 160 6.85 20.36 -17.27
C ALA A 160 6.66 19.62 -18.61
N ARG A 161 6.57 18.28 -18.54
CA ARG A 161 6.31 17.43 -19.71
C ARG A 161 5.35 16.32 -19.32
N ARG A 162 4.44 15.97 -20.23
CA ARG A 162 3.59 14.79 -20.08
C ARG A 162 4.26 13.58 -20.70
N ILE A 163 4.26 12.46 -19.97
CA ILE A 163 4.70 11.17 -20.50
C ILE A 163 3.53 10.56 -21.26
N VAL A 164 3.72 10.33 -22.55
CA VAL A 164 2.76 9.63 -23.39
C VAL A 164 2.96 8.13 -23.18
N GLY A 165 1.86 7.38 -23.00
CA GLY A 165 1.89 5.91 -22.83
C GLY A 165 2.41 5.45 -21.47
N ALA A 166 2.33 6.28 -20.42
CA ALA A 166 2.71 5.89 -19.07
C ALA A 166 1.86 4.71 -18.56
N GLN A 167 0.56 4.76 -18.83
CA GLN A 167 -0.42 3.73 -18.50
C GLN A 167 -0.09 2.40 -19.20
N ASP A 168 0.16 2.44 -20.51
CA ASP A 168 0.46 1.23 -21.29
C ASP A 168 1.78 0.57 -20.85
N ARG A 169 2.79 1.37 -20.48
CA ARG A 169 4.04 0.85 -19.90
C ARG A 169 3.79 0.10 -18.59
N TYR A 170 2.90 0.62 -17.75
CA TYR A 170 2.56 -0.04 -16.50
C TYR A 170 1.72 -1.29 -16.73
N VAL A 171 0.78 -1.27 -17.70
CA VAL A 171 0.03 -2.48 -18.11
C VAL A 171 1.00 -3.58 -18.55
N GLU A 172 1.96 -3.28 -19.42
CA GLU A 172 2.99 -4.25 -19.86
C GLU A 172 3.82 -4.77 -18.69
N PHE A 173 4.19 -3.88 -17.76
CA PHE A 173 4.92 -4.29 -16.56
C PHE A 173 4.12 -5.27 -15.70
N CYS A 174 2.83 -4.98 -15.41
CA CYS A 174 1.96 -5.90 -14.66
C CYS A 174 1.82 -7.24 -15.36
N LYS A 175 1.60 -7.25 -16.69
CA LYS A 175 1.51 -8.48 -17.49
C LYS A 175 2.79 -9.30 -17.43
N SER A 176 3.96 -8.66 -17.39
CA SER A 176 5.26 -9.34 -17.28
C SER A 176 5.43 -10.11 -15.96
N ALA A 177 4.63 -9.80 -14.94
CA ALA A 177 4.61 -10.54 -13.68
C ALA A 177 3.89 -11.91 -13.80
N PHE A 178 3.11 -12.12 -14.87
CA PHE A 178 2.43 -13.38 -15.16
C PHE A 178 3.23 -14.18 -16.20
N PRO A 179 3.40 -15.52 -16.04
CA PRO A 179 4.21 -16.31 -16.97
C PRO A 179 3.68 -16.29 -18.40
N ASN A 180 4.55 -16.07 -19.39
CA ASN A 180 4.18 -16.08 -20.81
C ASN A 180 3.61 -17.42 -21.30
N SER A 181 3.86 -18.52 -20.59
CA SER A 181 3.30 -19.85 -20.88
C SER A 181 1.87 -20.02 -20.39
N MET A 182 1.32 -19.04 -19.66
CA MET A 182 -0.01 -19.06 -19.07
C MET A 182 -0.89 -17.98 -19.71
N SER A 183 -2.20 -18.16 -19.68
CA SER A 183 -3.18 -17.14 -20.07
C SER A 183 -4.39 -17.18 -19.14
N LEU A 184 -5.16 -16.09 -19.13
CA LEU A 184 -6.43 -15.99 -18.43
C LEU A 184 -7.62 -16.29 -19.35
N LYS A 185 -7.36 -16.83 -20.56
CA LYS A 185 -8.41 -17.18 -21.53
C LYS A 185 -9.42 -18.16 -20.93
N GLY A 186 -10.69 -17.81 -21.10
CA GLY A 186 -11.81 -18.59 -20.57
C GLY A 186 -12.23 -18.22 -19.15
N LEU A 187 -11.52 -17.31 -18.49
CA LEU A 187 -11.95 -16.73 -17.22
C LEU A 187 -12.77 -15.47 -17.44
N LYS A 188 -13.85 -15.34 -16.69
CA LYS A 188 -14.65 -14.13 -16.57
C LYS A 188 -14.33 -13.43 -15.27
N ILE A 189 -13.83 -12.20 -15.34
CA ILE A 189 -13.31 -11.47 -14.18
C ILE A 189 -14.03 -10.11 -14.07
N VAL A 190 -14.58 -9.81 -12.90
CA VAL A 190 -15.02 -8.45 -12.54
C VAL A 190 -13.85 -7.71 -11.93
N VAL A 191 -13.47 -6.56 -12.49
CA VAL A 191 -12.38 -5.72 -11.99
C VAL A 191 -12.97 -4.42 -11.44
N ASP A 192 -12.77 -4.19 -10.14
CA ASP A 192 -13.16 -2.96 -9.45
C ASP A 192 -11.91 -2.12 -9.18
N ALA A 193 -11.84 -0.96 -9.83
CA ALA A 193 -10.71 -0.03 -9.72
C ALA A 193 -11.00 1.16 -8.79
N ALA A 194 -11.99 1.07 -7.89
CA ALA A 194 -12.31 2.06 -6.86
C ALA A 194 -12.58 3.48 -7.40
N ASN A 195 -12.91 3.69 -8.66
CA ASN A 195 -12.87 4.98 -9.35
C ASN A 195 -11.53 5.72 -9.14
N GLY A 196 -10.46 4.98 -8.87
CA GLY A 196 -9.14 5.46 -8.50
C GLY A 196 -8.13 5.46 -9.65
N ALA A 197 -6.86 5.50 -9.30
CA ALA A 197 -5.74 5.59 -10.25
C ALA A 197 -5.68 4.41 -11.23
N GLY A 198 -6.25 3.25 -10.85
CA GLY A 198 -6.30 2.04 -11.67
C GLY A 198 -7.42 1.99 -12.72
N TRP A 199 -8.31 2.99 -12.78
CA TRP A 199 -9.53 2.96 -13.59
C TRP A 199 -9.34 2.61 -15.07
N ASP A 200 -8.25 3.07 -15.68
CA ASP A 200 -7.92 2.82 -17.10
C ASP A 200 -7.01 1.60 -17.27
N VAL A 201 -6.19 1.26 -16.28
CA VAL A 201 -5.13 0.25 -16.43
C VAL A 201 -5.52 -1.13 -15.91
N ALA A 202 -6.25 -1.23 -14.78
CA ALA A 202 -6.50 -2.52 -14.13
C ALA A 202 -7.25 -3.50 -15.05
N GLY A 203 -8.35 -3.04 -15.69
CA GLY A 203 -9.09 -3.88 -16.62
C GLY A 203 -8.29 -4.31 -17.85
N LYS A 204 -7.39 -3.46 -18.35
CA LYS A 204 -6.51 -3.77 -19.49
C LYS A 204 -5.56 -4.91 -19.17
N VAL A 205 -4.95 -4.94 -17.96
CA VAL A 205 -4.02 -5.97 -17.53
C VAL A 205 -4.64 -7.37 -17.67
N PHE A 206 -5.84 -7.59 -17.15
CA PHE A 206 -6.50 -8.89 -17.21
C PHE A 206 -7.03 -9.21 -18.61
N ARG A 207 -7.58 -8.21 -19.33
CA ARG A 207 -8.10 -8.38 -20.69
C ARG A 207 -7.00 -8.78 -21.68
N GLU A 208 -5.85 -8.15 -21.60
CA GLU A 208 -4.73 -8.45 -22.51
C GLU A 208 -4.05 -9.80 -22.21
N LEU A 209 -4.24 -10.35 -21.01
CA LEU A 209 -3.88 -11.73 -20.67
C LEU A 209 -4.95 -12.75 -21.09
N GLY A 210 -6.06 -12.29 -21.71
CA GLY A 210 -7.08 -13.13 -22.34
C GLY A 210 -8.37 -13.32 -21.53
N ALA A 211 -8.55 -12.66 -20.40
CA ALA A 211 -9.79 -12.75 -19.63
C ALA A 211 -10.94 -11.97 -20.30
N ASP A 212 -12.17 -12.45 -20.11
CA ASP A 212 -13.39 -11.67 -20.32
C ASP A 212 -13.60 -10.76 -19.11
N VAL A 213 -13.49 -9.43 -19.30
CA VAL A 213 -13.41 -8.47 -18.20
C VAL A 213 -14.61 -7.55 -18.18
N SER A 214 -15.35 -7.57 -17.07
CA SER A 214 -16.35 -6.57 -16.69
C SER A 214 -15.75 -5.56 -15.73
N LEU A 215 -16.08 -4.29 -15.89
CA LEU A 215 -15.52 -3.18 -15.10
C LEU A 215 -16.53 -2.70 -14.05
N LEU A 216 -16.02 -2.40 -12.86
CA LEU A 216 -16.72 -1.75 -11.76
C LEU A 216 -15.78 -0.66 -11.19
N GLY A 217 -16.34 0.47 -10.73
CA GLY A 217 -15.52 1.54 -10.18
C GLY A 217 -14.49 2.10 -11.18
N CYS A 218 -14.87 2.23 -12.46
CA CYS A 218 -14.00 2.71 -13.54
C CYS A 218 -14.50 3.98 -14.23
N GLU A 219 -15.38 4.75 -13.56
CA GLU A 219 -15.94 6.01 -14.06
C GLU A 219 -15.65 7.17 -13.08
N PRO A 220 -14.37 7.56 -12.93
CA PRO A 220 -13.98 8.58 -11.97
C PRO A 220 -14.53 9.97 -12.38
N ASN A 221 -15.14 10.67 -11.41
CA ASN A 221 -15.63 12.05 -11.59
C ASN A 221 -14.89 13.08 -10.71
N GLY A 222 -13.86 12.64 -9.98
CA GLY A 222 -13.08 13.46 -9.06
C GLY A 222 -13.56 13.45 -7.61
N TYR A 223 -14.78 12.96 -7.36
CA TYR A 223 -15.44 12.99 -6.05
C TYR A 223 -15.85 11.59 -5.55
N ASN A 224 -15.81 10.58 -6.42
CA ASN A 224 -16.33 9.23 -6.16
C ASN A 224 -15.25 8.16 -5.95
N ILE A 225 -14.00 8.54 -5.73
CA ILE A 225 -12.94 7.59 -5.41
C ILE A 225 -13.23 6.87 -4.09
N ASN A 226 -13.15 5.53 -4.08
CA ASN A 226 -13.45 4.65 -2.94
C ASN A 226 -14.88 4.76 -2.39
N ASP A 227 -15.80 5.42 -3.07
CA ASP A 227 -17.17 5.60 -2.60
C ASP A 227 -18.02 4.38 -2.96
N GLY A 228 -18.17 3.47 -1.99
CA GLY A 228 -18.89 2.21 -2.14
C GLY A 228 -18.28 1.22 -3.13
N VAL A 229 -17.02 1.43 -3.54
CA VAL A 229 -16.29 0.59 -4.51
C VAL A 229 -14.86 0.35 -4.05
N GLY A 230 -14.18 -0.63 -4.67
CA GLY A 230 -12.80 -0.96 -4.43
C GLY A 230 -12.56 -1.88 -3.23
N ALA A 231 -11.30 -2.15 -2.92
CA ALA A 231 -10.87 -3.14 -1.95
C ALA A 231 -11.36 -2.89 -0.50
N THR A 232 -11.80 -1.68 -0.18
CA THR A 232 -12.36 -1.34 1.14
C THR A 232 -13.89 -1.47 1.22
N HIS A 233 -14.57 -1.67 0.08
CA HIS A 233 -16.01 -1.84 -0.04
C HIS A 233 -16.35 -3.02 -0.95
N PRO A 234 -15.99 -4.27 -0.53
CA PRO A 234 -16.05 -5.45 -1.40
C PRO A 234 -17.46 -5.96 -1.68
N GLU A 235 -18.50 -5.40 -1.04
CA GLU A 235 -19.88 -5.84 -1.17
C GLU A 235 -20.39 -5.70 -2.62
N ASN A 236 -20.02 -4.61 -3.29
CA ASN A 236 -20.41 -4.38 -4.67
C ASN A 236 -19.65 -5.28 -5.64
N LEU A 237 -18.37 -5.55 -5.39
CA LEU A 237 -17.61 -6.55 -6.14
C LEU A 237 -18.25 -7.93 -6.02
N ARG A 238 -18.56 -8.36 -4.79
CA ARG A 238 -19.22 -9.64 -4.51
C ARG A 238 -20.55 -9.76 -5.24
N ALA A 239 -21.38 -8.74 -5.15
CA ALA A 239 -22.69 -8.71 -5.81
C ALA A 239 -22.55 -8.80 -7.35
N ALA A 240 -21.57 -8.07 -7.93
CA ALA A 240 -21.32 -8.09 -9.36
C ALA A 240 -20.81 -9.45 -9.84
N VAL A 241 -19.91 -10.10 -9.09
CA VAL A 241 -19.42 -11.47 -9.39
C VAL A 241 -20.57 -12.45 -9.45
N LEU A 242 -21.43 -12.46 -8.44
CA LEU A 242 -22.59 -13.38 -8.38
C LEU A 242 -23.59 -13.10 -9.50
N ALA A 243 -23.96 -11.83 -9.71
CA ALA A 243 -24.94 -11.43 -10.70
C ALA A 243 -24.50 -11.76 -12.15
N GLN A 244 -23.20 -11.67 -12.42
CA GLN A 244 -22.65 -11.91 -13.73
C GLN A 244 -22.15 -13.36 -13.92
N SER A 245 -22.24 -14.19 -12.89
CA SER A 245 -21.65 -15.55 -12.87
C SER A 245 -20.18 -15.50 -13.30
N ALA A 246 -19.41 -14.55 -12.76
CA ALA A 246 -18.00 -14.41 -13.03
C ALA A 246 -17.19 -15.44 -12.24
N ASP A 247 -16.04 -15.86 -12.76
CA ASP A 247 -15.15 -16.80 -12.07
C ASP A 247 -14.47 -16.11 -10.88
N TYR A 248 -14.09 -14.84 -11.05
CA TYR A 248 -13.39 -14.05 -10.02
C TYR A 248 -13.83 -12.60 -10.04
N GLY A 249 -13.70 -11.97 -8.87
CA GLY A 249 -13.64 -10.53 -8.70
C GLY A 249 -12.25 -10.12 -8.23
N VAL A 250 -11.76 -8.98 -8.71
CA VAL A 250 -10.52 -8.35 -8.28
C VAL A 250 -10.83 -6.89 -7.95
N ALA A 251 -10.70 -6.50 -6.70
CA ALA A 251 -10.80 -5.10 -6.28
C ALA A 251 -9.42 -4.58 -5.89
N ILE A 252 -9.10 -3.38 -6.38
CA ILE A 252 -7.96 -2.59 -5.92
C ILE A 252 -8.47 -1.35 -5.16
N ASP A 253 -7.61 -0.69 -4.38
CA ASP A 253 -7.98 0.57 -3.73
C ASP A 253 -7.67 1.79 -4.60
N GLY A 254 -7.95 2.98 -4.08
CA GLY A 254 -7.90 4.23 -4.85
C GLY A 254 -6.56 4.54 -5.51
N ASP A 255 -5.44 4.11 -4.97
CA ASP A 255 -4.12 4.24 -5.59
C ASP A 255 -3.51 2.92 -6.07
N GLY A 256 -4.28 1.82 -5.98
CA GLY A 256 -3.97 0.56 -6.64
C GLY A 256 -2.87 -0.27 -6.01
N ASP A 257 -2.48 0.02 -4.78
CA ASP A 257 -1.43 -0.69 -4.06
C ASP A 257 -1.95 -1.87 -3.22
N ARG A 258 -3.28 -2.04 -3.12
CA ARG A 258 -3.96 -3.12 -2.39
C ARG A 258 -4.82 -3.96 -3.32
N CYS A 259 -5.01 -5.23 -2.93
CA CYS A 259 -5.87 -6.19 -3.61
C CYS A 259 -6.78 -6.92 -2.64
N LEU A 260 -8.01 -7.11 -3.06
CA LEU A 260 -8.96 -8.06 -2.49
C LEU A 260 -9.55 -8.87 -3.64
N MET A 261 -9.74 -10.16 -3.46
CA MET A 261 -10.35 -11.01 -4.49
C MET A 261 -11.67 -11.61 -4.00
N ALA A 262 -12.52 -11.97 -4.97
CA ALA A 262 -13.73 -12.76 -4.74
C ALA A 262 -13.74 -13.97 -5.67
N ASP A 263 -14.31 -15.09 -5.24
CA ASP A 263 -14.57 -16.24 -6.11
C ASP A 263 -16.00 -16.23 -6.65
N ASN A 264 -16.32 -17.21 -7.50
CA ASN A 264 -17.63 -17.37 -8.13
C ASN A 264 -18.79 -17.70 -7.16
N GLU A 265 -18.49 -18.00 -5.89
CA GLU A 265 -19.48 -18.17 -4.81
C GLU A 265 -19.64 -16.91 -3.97
N GLY A 266 -18.83 -15.87 -4.24
CA GLY A 266 -18.81 -14.61 -3.50
C GLY A 266 -18.04 -14.69 -2.20
N ASN A 267 -17.16 -15.67 -2.00
CA ASN A 267 -16.23 -15.68 -0.88
C ASN A 267 -15.16 -14.62 -1.13
N LEU A 268 -14.80 -13.88 -0.08
CA LEU A 268 -13.83 -12.80 -0.15
C LEU A 268 -12.48 -13.25 0.41
N TYR A 269 -11.41 -12.85 -0.25
CA TYR A 269 -10.02 -13.18 0.08
C TYR A 269 -9.24 -11.90 0.28
N ASP A 270 -8.81 -11.66 1.52
CA ASP A 270 -8.03 -10.49 1.89
C ASP A 270 -6.51 -10.72 1.77
N GLY A 271 -5.71 -9.77 2.25
CA GLY A 271 -4.26 -9.86 2.14
C GLY A 271 -3.64 -11.07 2.84
N ASP A 272 -4.22 -11.55 3.95
CA ASP A 272 -3.72 -12.75 4.64
C ASP A 272 -3.96 -14.01 3.78
N ASP A 273 -5.14 -14.10 3.12
CA ASP A 273 -5.46 -15.20 2.21
C ASP A 273 -4.56 -15.16 0.98
N LEU A 274 -4.36 -13.97 0.40
CA LEU A 274 -3.50 -13.79 -0.77
C LEU A 274 -2.04 -14.13 -0.46
N LEU A 275 -1.52 -13.74 0.71
CA LEU A 275 -0.18 -14.14 1.16
C LEU A 275 -0.04 -15.66 1.22
N TYR A 276 -1.04 -16.35 1.78
CA TYR A 276 -1.02 -17.81 1.85
C TYR A 276 -1.05 -18.43 0.45
N VAL A 277 -2.01 -18.03 -0.39
CA VAL A 277 -2.18 -18.56 -1.75
C VAL A 277 -0.92 -18.37 -2.59
N ILE A 278 -0.37 -17.17 -2.59
CA ILE A 278 0.84 -16.83 -3.37
C ILE A 278 2.04 -17.66 -2.86
N ALA A 279 2.21 -17.76 -1.54
CA ALA A 279 3.28 -18.58 -0.97
C ALA A 279 3.15 -20.05 -1.38
N ARG A 280 1.93 -20.61 -1.34
CA ARG A 280 1.67 -21.99 -1.77
C ARG A 280 2.06 -22.24 -3.23
N GLY A 281 1.76 -21.27 -4.11
CA GLY A 281 2.18 -21.32 -5.51
C GLY A 281 3.70 -21.28 -5.65
N LYS A 282 4.36 -20.35 -4.98
CA LYS A 282 5.83 -20.19 -5.03
C LYS A 282 6.59 -21.39 -4.46
N LEU A 283 6.01 -22.15 -3.54
CA LEU A 283 6.62 -23.39 -3.03
C LEU A 283 6.70 -24.49 -4.09
N GLN A 284 5.99 -24.38 -5.21
CA GLN A 284 6.07 -25.32 -6.34
C GLN A 284 7.16 -24.98 -7.36
N ASP A 285 7.75 -23.77 -7.24
CA ASP A 285 8.88 -23.38 -8.09
C ASP A 285 10.08 -24.30 -7.84
N LYS A 286 10.97 -24.42 -8.83
CA LYS A 286 12.13 -25.32 -8.79
C LYS A 286 12.98 -25.19 -7.53
N ASP A 287 13.11 -23.94 -7.02
CA ASP A 287 13.86 -23.64 -5.79
C ASP A 287 12.93 -23.44 -4.58
N GLY A 288 11.62 -23.48 -4.76
CA GLY A 288 10.58 -23.46 -3.73
C GLY A 288 10.89 -22.56 -2.53
N LEU A 289 10.99 -23.18 -1.35
CA LEU A 289 11.28 -22.47 -0.10
C LEU A 289 12.62 -21.71 -0.12
N ARG A 290 13.64 -22.21 -0.81
CA ARG A 290 14.94 -21.52 -0.93
C ARG A 290 14.78 -20.18 -1.64
N SER A 291 13.96 -20.12 -2.70
CA SER A 291 13.66 -18.88 -3.43
C SER A 291 12.78 -17.94 -2.63
N LEU A 292 11.75 -18.47 -1.94
CA LEU A 292 10.82 -17.69 -1.12
C LEU A 292 11.51 -17.12 0.13
N GLY A 293 12.32 -17.94 0.82
CA GLY A 293 12.98 -17.65 2.09
C GLY A 293 12.03 -17.70 3.29
N GLY A 294 10.90 -17.07 3.19
CA GLY A 294 9.85 -16.98 4.20
C GLY A 294 8.82 -15.92 3.84
N VAL A 295 7.88 -15.64 4.73
CA VAL A 295 6.82 -14.65 4.54
C VAL A 295 6.84 -13.63 5.68
N VAL A 296 6.78 -12.34 5.33
CA VAL A 296 6.62 -11.25 6.30
C VAL A 296 5.17 -10.79 6.31
N GLY A 297 4.52 -10.90 7.47
CA GLY A 297 3.26 -10.23 7.74
C GLY A 297 3.43 -9.06 8.71
N THR A 298 2.34 -8.38 9.04
CA THR A 298 2.36 -7.40 10.13
C THR A 298 1.90 -8.03 11.45
N VAL A 299 2.03 -7.28 12.53
CA VAL A 299 1.42 -7.64 13.82
C VAL A 299 -0.12 -7.75 13.74
N MET A 300 -0.74 -7.28 12.66
CA MET A 300 -2.20 -7.39 12.45
C MET A 300 -2.61 -8.65 11.69
N CYS A 301 -1.70 -9.34 11.00
CA CYS A 301 -2.01 -10.61 10.32
C CYS A 301 -2.51 -11.64 11.31
N ASN A 302 -3.51 -12.42 10.90
CA ASN A 302 -4.16 -13.41 11.74
C ASN A 302 -3.16 -14.48 12.24
N MET A 303 -3.32 -14.93 13.48
CA MET A 303 -2.44 -15.94 14.06
C MET A 303 -2.58 -17.29 13.34
N GLY A 304 -3.75 -17.62 12.83
CA GLY A 304 -3.98 -18.82 12.02
C GLY A 304 -3.07 -18.90 10.79
N LEU A 305 -2.76 -17.76 10.16
CA LEU A 305 -1.83 -17.67 9.04
C LEU A 305 -0.41 -18.10 9.45
N GLN A 306 0.08 -17.62 10.59
CA GLN A 306 1.39 -18.04 11.12
C GLN A 306 1.44 -19.54 11.41
N THR A 307 0.37 -20.09 12.00
CA THR A 307 0.24 -21.53 12.28
C THR A 307 0.26 -22.33 10.97
N ALA A 308 -0.43 -21.85 9.94
CA ALA A 308 -0.44 -22.51 8.64
C ALA A 308 0.95 -22.53 7.97
N PHE A 309 1.67 -21.42 8.01
CA PHE A 309 3.06 -21.38 7.50
C PHE A 309 3.99 -22.28 8.30
N SER A 310 3.83 -22.35 9.62
CA SER A 310 4.61 -23.25 10.46
C SER A 310 4.40 -24.73 10.07
N ARG A 311 3.15 -25.13 9.77
CA ARG A 311 2.84 -26.50 9.29
C ARG A 311 3.48 -26.82 7.93
N LEU A 312 3.68 -25.79 7.10
CA LEU A 312 4.36 -25.93 5.80
C LEU A 312 5.89 -25.86 5.90
N GLY A 313 6.44 -25.64 7.12
CA GLY A 313 7.86 -25.40 7.30
C GLY A 313 8.35 -24.06 6.72
N VAL A 314 7.44 -23.13 6.46
CA VAL A 314 7.75 -21.78 5.92
C VAL A 314 7.96 -20.81 7.09
N PRO A 315 9.14 -20.19 7.20
CA PRO A 315 9.37 -19.17 8.22
C PRO A 315 8.40 -17.99 8.04
N PHE A 316 7.82 -17.54 9.15
CA PHE A 316 6.94 -16.37 9.18
C PHE A 316 7.46 -15.34 10.19
N ALA A 317 7.53 -14.07 9.79
CA ALA A 317 7.93 -12.98 10.67
C ALA A 317 6.90 -11.86 10.65
N ARG A 318 6.80 -11.13 11.78
CA ARG A 318 5.89 -10.00 11.92
C ARG A 318 6.66 -8.70 12.00
N SER A 319 6.33 -7.75 11.12
CA SER A 319 6.75 -6.36 11.21
C SER A 319 5.75 -5.53 12.03
N GLY A 320 6.08 -4.30 12.31
CA GLY A 320 5.08 -3.27 12.64
C GLY A 320 4.07 -3.06 11.50
N VAL A 321 3.02 -2.28 11.76
CA VAL A 321 2.03 -1.90 10.74
C VAL A 321 2.62 -0.81 9.83
N GLY A 322 2.50 -1.01 8.54
CA GLY A 322 2.98 -0.12 7.48
C GLY A 322 3.86 -0.87 6.47
N ASP A 323 3.59 -0.63 5.21
CA ASP A 323 4.24 -1.27 4.06
C ASP A 323 5.76 -1.09 4.05
N LYS A 324 6.28 0.08 4.45
CA LYS A 324 7.71 0.34 4.60
C LYS A 324 8.36 -0.63 5.60
N LEU A 325 7.72 -0.87 6.76
CA LEU A 325 8.24 -1.79 7.78
C LEU A 325 8.19 -3.24 7.31
N VAL A 326 7.17 -3.62 6.52
CA VAL A 326 7.11 -4.95 5.88
C VAL A 326 8.27 -5.12 4.92
N LEU A 327 8.47 -4.18 4.01
CA LEU A 327 9.55 -4.22 3.02
C LEU A 327 10.93 -4.26 3.68
N ASP A 328 11.17 -3.40 4.68
CA ASP A 328 12.44 -3.35 5.40
C ASP A 328 12.77 -4.71 6.05
N LEU A 329 11.79 -5.35 6.69
CA LEU A 329 11.98 -6.66 7.30
C LEU A 329 12.20 -7.76 6.23
N MET A 330 11.50 -7.68 5.08
CA MET A 330 11.72 -8.59 3.96
C MET A 330 13.17 -8.50 3.46
N LEU A 331 13.67 -7.29 3.27
CA LEU A 331 15.05 -7.04 2.81
C LEU A 331 16.09 -7.51 3.83
N GLN A 332 15.87 -7.21 5.12
CA GLN A 332 16.74 -7.65 6.20
C GLN A 332 16.86 -9.19 6.25
N LYS A 333 15.76 -9.89 6.00
CA LYS A 333 15.72 -11.37 6.03
C LYS A 333 16.08 -12.01 4.68
N GLY A 334 16.15 -11.24 3.60
CA GLY A 334 16.30 -11.77 2.24
C GLY A 334 15.07 -12.54 1.75
N TRP A 335 13.88 -12.25 2.29
CA TRP A 335 12.63 -12.90 1.92
C TRP A 335 11.89 -12.16 0.81
N ARG A 336 11.14 -12.88 -0.01
CA ARG A 336 10.58 -12.32 -1.25
C ARG A 336 9.08 -12.10 -1.25
N LEU A 337 8.36 -12.49 -0.19
CA LEU A 337 6.92 -12.29 -0.05
C LEU A 337 6.62 -11.66 1.30
N GLY A 338 5.78 -10.64 1.28
CA GLY A 338 5.28 -10.03 2.49
C GLY A 338 4.07 -9.15 2.21
N GLY A 339 3.37 -8.74 3.28
CA GLY A 339 2.20 -7.87 3.11
C GLY A 339 1.40 -7.70 4.38
N GLU A 340 0.24 -7.13 4.20
CA GLU A 340 -0.72 -6.80 5.24
C GLU A 340 -2.08 -7.41 4.94
N GLY A 341 -2.85 -7.75 5.96
CA GLY A 341 -4.23 -8.21 5.82
C GLY A 341 -5.15 -7.22 5.07
N SER A 342 -4.76 -5.94 5.01
CA SER A 342 -5.45 -4.90 4.22
C SER A 342 -5.35 -5.09 2.70
N GLY A 343 -4.60 -6.09 2.22
CA GLY A 343 -4.42 -6.38 0.80
C GLY A 343 -3.16 -5.79 0.16
N HIS A 344 -2.34 -5.05 0.92
CA HIS A 344 -1.04 -4.59 0.45
C HIS A 344 -0.05 -5.76 0.43
N VAL A 345 0.18 -6.35 -0.74
CA VAL A 345 1.00 -7.55 -0.93
C VAL A 345 2.22 -7.21 -1.78
N ILE A 346 3.40 -7.46 -1.25
CA ILE A 346 4.70 -7.25 -1.92
C ILE A 346 5.23 -8.59 -2.39
N VAL A 347 5.39 -8.74 -3.69
CA VAL A 347 6.02 -9.89 -4.34
C VAL A 347 7.36 -9.41 -4.91
N LEU A 348 8.42 -9.45 -4.10
CA LEU A 348 9.65 -8.70 -4.32
C LEU A 348 10.41 -9.11 -5.60
N ASP A 349 10.24 -10.33 -6.07
CA ASP A 349 10.78 -10.79 -7.37
C ASP A 349 9.98 -10.23 -8.58
N LYS A 350 8.83 -9.58 -8.34
CA LYS A 350 8.01 -8.93 -9.36
C LYS A 350 8.04 -7.41 -9.21
N HIS A 351 7.75 -6.91 -8.01
CA HIS A 351 7.77 -5.50 -7.72
C HIS A 351 8.26 -5.24 -6.28
N ASN A 352 8.85 -4.09 -6.05
CA ASN A 352 9.42 -3.69 -4.75
C ASN A 352 8.45 -2.86 -3.89
N THR A 353 7.19 -2.83 -4.24
CA THR A 353 6.09 -2.23 -3.46
C THR A 353 4.85 -3.09 -3.65
N GLY A 354 3.80 -2.90 -2.84
CA GLY A 354 2.51 -3.52 -3.06
C GLY A 354 1.91 -3.08 -4.38
N ASP A 355 1.29 -4.05 -5.07
CA ASP A 355 0.64 -3.84 -6.37
C ASP A 355 -0.58 -4.75 -6.46
N GLY A 356 -1.77 -4.14 -6.50
CA GLY A 356 -3.02 -4.90 -6.50
C GLY A 356 -3.21 -5.77 -7.73
N CYS A 357 -2.80 -5.30 -8.91
CA CYS A 357 -2.86 -6.10 -10.13
C CYS A 357 -1.89 -7.28 -10.10
N ILE A 358 -0.65 -7.05 -9.67
CA ILE A 358 0.36 -8.11 -9.57
C ILE A 358 -0.04 -9.13 -8.49
N ALA A 359 -0.57 -8.69 -7.35
CA ALA A 359 -1.04 -9.59 -6.29
C ALA A 359 -2.13 -10.55 -6.81
N ALA A 360 -3.15 -10.01 -7.51
CA ALA A 360 -4.19 -10.83 -8.13
C ALA A 360 -3.63 -11.80 -9.18
N LEU A 361 -2.73 -11.35 -10.05
CA LEU A 361 -2.09 -12.20 -11.04
C LEU A 361 -1.27 -13.33 -10.42
N GLN A 362 -0.58 -13.06 -9.32
CA GLN A 362 0.20 -14.07 -8.60
C GLN A 362 -0.70 -15.09 -7.86
N ALA A 363 -1.87 -14.67 -7.37
CA ALA A 363 -2.88 -15.59 -6.83
C ALA A 363 -3.45 -16.50 -7.94
N LEU A 364 -3.81 -15.95 -9.10
CA LEU A 364 -4.28 -16.72 -10.26
C LEU A 364 -3.19 -17.64 -10.82
N GLN A 365 -1.93 -17.22 -10.78
CA GLN A 365 -0.79 -18.08 -11.12
C GLN A 365 -0.70 -19.28 -10.17
N ALA A 366 -0.84 -19.04 -8.86
CA ALA A 366 -0.80 -20.10 -7.85
C ALA A 366 -1.86 -21.16 -8.09
N GLU A 367 -3.08 -20.78 -8.45
CA GLU A 367 -4.14 -21.73 -8.85
C GLU A 367 -3.70 -22.62 -10.02
N ARG A 368 -3.16 -22.02 -11.07
CA ARG A 368 -2.70 -22.75 -12.26
C ARG A 368 -1.59 -23.74 -11.93
N VAL A 369 -0.63 -23.31 -11.13
CA VAL A 369 0.52 -24.14 -10.71
C VAL A 369 0.09 -25.29 -9.81
N LEU A 370 -0.85 -25.04 -8.88
CA LEU A 370 -1.33 -26.05 -7.94
C LEU A 370 -2.42 -26.96 -8.52
N GLY A 371 -3.06 -26.57 -9.62
CA GLY A 371 -4.24 -27.27 -10.18
C GLY A 371 -5.44 -27.24 -9.23
N LYS A 372 -5.53 -26.24 -8.35
CA LYS A 372 -6.57 -26.05 -7.34
C LYS A 372 -7.19 -24.66 -7.49
N LYS A 373 -8.48 -24.53 -7.14
CA LYS A 373 -9.16 -23.23 -7.10
C LYS A 373 -8.73 -22.41 -5.89
N LEU A 374 -8.86 -21.09 -5.97
CA LEU A 374 -8.55 -20.15 -4.88
C LEU A 374 -9.19 -20.57 -3.55
N LYS A 375 -10.47 -20.98 -3.60
CA LYS A 375 -11.22 -21.50 -2.47
C LYS A 375 -10.55 -22.73 -1.81
N GLU A 376 -10.07 -23.66 -2.61
CA GLU A 376 -9.46 -24.88 -2.11
C GLU A 376 -8.10 -24.62 -1.47
N ILE A 377 -7.32 -23.69 -2.02
CA ILE A 377 -6.02 -23.31 -1.47
C ILE A 377 -6.23 -22.52 -0.18
N ALA A 378 -7.13 -21.54 -0.16
CA ALA A 378 -7.42 -20.75 1.03
C ALA A 378 -8.01 -21.62 2.16
N ALA A 379 -8.77 -22.65 1.87
CA ALA A 379 -9.31 -23.58 2.86
C ALA A 379 -8.24 -24.47 3.55
N GLU A 380 -6.97 -24.45 3.07
CA GLU A 380 -5.87 -25.16 3.74
C GLU A 380 -5.48 -24.52 5.08
N TRP A 381 -5.95 -23.30 5.36
CA TRP A 381 -5.76 -22.64 6.65
C TRP A 381 -7.08 -22.11 7.21
N SER A 382 -7.12 -21.85 8.49
CA SER A 382 -8.30 -21.34 9.16
C SER A 382 -7.96 -20.11 9.99
N ARG A 383 -8.78 -19.09 9.88
CA ARG A 383 -8.69 -17.89 10.71
C ARG A 383 -9.02 -18.23 12.16
N ILE A 384 -8.21 -17.75 13.07
CA ILE A 384 -8.57 -17.73 14.48
C ILE A 384 -9.53 -16.55 14.68
N PRO A 385 -10.69 -16.76 15.34
CA PRO A 385 -11.62 -15.69 15.64
C PRO A 385 -10.94 -14.52 16.35
N ALA A 386 -11.19 -13.31 15.87
CA ALA A 386 -10.54 -12.10 16.33
C ALA A 386 -11.56 -11.01 16.65
N SER A 387 -11.37 -10.33 17.78
CA SER A 387 -12.14 -9.13 18.14
C SER A 387 -11.21 -7.94 18.24
N GLN A 388 -11.67 -6.80 17.74
CA GLN A 388 -10.95 -5.54 17.79
C GLN A 388 -11.74 -4.50 18.60
N GLY A 389 -10.99 -3.58 19.22
CA GLY A 389 -11.55 -2.45 19.93
C GLY A 389 -10.55 -1.30 20.00
N SER A 390 -10.99 -0.19 20.54
CA SER A 390 -10.14 0.96 20.79
C SER A 390 -10.67 1.80 21.94
N PHE A 391 -9.80 2.69 22.44
CA PHE A 391 -10.17 3.78 23.34
C PHE A 391 -9.32 5.01 23.02
N ARG A 392 -9.81 6.19 23.39
CA ARG A 392 -9.08 7.45 23.16
C ARG A 392 -7.97 7.61 24.20
N LEU A 393 -6.80 8.09 23.77
CA LEU A 393 -5.69 8.39 24.68
C LEU A 393 -6.07 9.40 25.76
N ALA A 394 -6.92 10.38 25.42
CA ALA A 394 -7.39 11.39 26.35
C ALA A 394 -8.27 10.81 27.47
N ASP A 395 -8.97 9.70 27.23
CA ASP A 395 -9.88 9.07 28.20
C ASP A 395 -9.16 8.11 29.16
N ALA A 396 -7.90 7.78 28.87
CA ALA A 396 -7.12 6.81 29.63
C ALA A 396 -5.66 7.28 29.83
N PRO A 397 -5.41 8.30 30.66
CA PRO A 397 -4.04 8.68 31.01
C PRO A 397 -3.36 7.51 31.72
N ASN A 398 -2.08 7.23 31.41
CA ASN A 398 -1.31 6.10 31.96
C ASN A 398 -1.87 4.69 31.62
N TRP A 399 -2.61 4.57 30.50
CA TRP A 399 -3.22 3.31 30.04
C TRP A 399 -2.22 2.16 29.97
N GLU A 400 -0.97 2.39 29.58
CA GLU A 400 0.08 1.38 29.45
C GLU A 400 0.28 0.60 30.75
N PHE A 401 0.32 1.30 31.87
CA PHE A 401 0.45 0.68 33.19
C PHE A 401 -0.82 -0.12 33.55
N ARG A 402 -2.00 0.45 33.31
CA ARG A 402 -3.28 -0.14 33.67
C ARG A 402 -3.61 -1.44 32.89
N VAL A 403 -3.31 -1.46 31.58
CA VAL A 403 -3.60 -2.64 30.74
C VAL A 403 -2.53 -3.73 30.84
N LYS A 404 -1.36 -3.45 31.42
CA LYS A 404 -0.24 -4.38 31.44
C LYS A 404 -0.62 -5.69 32.12
N ASP A 405 -1.12 -5.61 33.34
CA ASP A 405 -1.46 -6.80 34.13
C ASP A 405 -2.58 -7.61 33.48
N GLU A 406 -3.59 -6.92 32.91
CA GLU A 406 -4.69 -7.59 32.24
C GLU A 406 -4.25 -8.23 30.91
N THR A 407 -3.36 -7.59 30.20
CA THR A 407 -2.73 -8.16 28.99
C THR A 407 -1.95 -9.44 29.34
N GLU A 408 -1.18 -9.44 30.43
CA GLU A 408 -0.44 -10.61 30.87
C GLU A 408 -1.33 -11.77 31.35
N LYS A 409 -2.42 -11.46 32.05
CA LYS A 409 -3.44 -12.46 32.44
C LYS A 409 -4.07 -13.10 31.21
N LEU A 410 -4.55 -12.30 30.27
CA LEU A 410 -5.13 -12.79 29.04
C LEU A 410 -4.16 -13.62 28.21
N ARG A 411 -2.90 -13.22 28.12
CA ARG A 411 -1.86 -14.02 27.43
C ARG A 411 -1.65 -15.38 28.09
N LYS A 412 -1.65 -15.45 29.42
CA LYS A 412 -1.55 -16.70 30.15
C LYS A 412 -2.78 -17.60 29.98
N GLU A 413 -3.98 -17.00 30.00
CA GLU A 413 -5.25 -17.71 29.79
C GLU A 413 -5.34 -18.30 28.38
N LEU A 414 -4.92 -17.56 27.36
CA LEU A 414 -4.99 -17.98 25.96
C LEU A 414 -3.85 -18.93 25.56
N GLY A 415 -2.69 -18.82 26.22
CA GLY A 415 -1.51 -19.62 25.87
C GLY A 415 -1.18 -19.55 24.39
N ASP A 416 -0.87 -20.69 23.79
CA ASP A 416 -0.55 -20.82 22.36
C ASP A 416 -1.80 -20.84 21.46
N SER A 417 -3.01 -20.84 22.04
CA SER A 417 -4.26 -20.89 21.28
C SER A 417 -4.82 -19.50 20.90
N GLY A 418 -4.20 -18.43 21.42
CA GLY A 418 -4.66 -17.08 21.14
C GLY A 418 -3.58 -16.03 21.27
N ARG A 419 -3.93 -14.78 21.00
CA ARG A 419 -2.99 -13.66 21.02
C ARG A 419 -3.65 -12.37 21.47
N VAL A 420 -2.89 -11.56 22.20
CA VAL A 420 -3.31 -10.21 22.64
C VAL A 420 -2.34 -9.18 22.11
N LEU A 421 -2.86 -8.18 21.44
CA LEU A 421 -2.11 -7.02 20.96
C LEU A 421 -2.77 -5.74 21.47
N VAL A 422 -1.98 -4.90 22.14
CA VAL A 422 -2.36 -3.56 22.58
C VAL A 422 -1.31 -2.58 22.03
N ARG A 423 -1.74 -1.58 21.27
CA ARG A 423 -0.81 -0.63 20.67
C ARG A 423 -1.44 0.75 20.44
N PRO A 424 -0.68 1.84 20.56
CA PRO A 424 -1.15 3.14 20.09
C PRO A 424 -1.31 3.13 18.55
N SER A 425 -2.28 3.90 18.07
CA SER A 425 -2.43 4.16 16.62
C SER A 425 -1.33 5.14 16.18
N GLY A 426 -0.76 4.91 15.00
CA GLY A 426 0.21 5.82 14.40
C GLY A 426 -0.42 7.07 13.77
N THR A 427 -1.73 7.05 13.52
CA THR A 427 -2.44 8.09 12.75
C THR A 427 -3.54 8.81 13.54
N GLU A 428 -4.04 8.20 14.61
CA GLU A 428 -5.16 8.69 15.41
C GLU A 428 -4.80 8.72 16.89
N PRO A 429 -5.37 9.59 17.72
CA PRO A 429 -5.13 9.66 19.15
C PRO A 429 -5.88 8.57 19.93
N ILE A 430 -5.75 7.30 19.50
CA ILE A 430 -6.40 6.12 20.11
C ILE A 430 -5.38 5.00 20.36
N VAL A 431 -5.71 4.12 21.29
CA VAL A 431 -5.05 2.82 21.47
C VAL A 431 -5.93 1.74 20.83
N ARG A 432 -5.34 0.90 20.01
CA ARG A 432 -6.01 -0.23 19.35
C ARG A 432 -5.76 -1.51 20.14
N LEU A 433 -6.83 -2.27 20.30
CA LEU A 433 -6.87 -3.56 20.97
C LEU A 433 -7.20 -4.64 19.94
N LEU A 434 -6.53 -5.78 20.02
CA LEU A 434 -6.85 -6.98 19.26
C LEU A 434 -6.69 -8.19 20.19
N VAL A 435 -7.71 -9.02 20.23
CA VAL A 435 -7.64 -10.35 20.89
C VAL A 435 -8.06 -11.41 19.88
N GLU A 436 -7.22 -12.39 19.68
CA GLU A 436 -7.49 -13.59 18.90
C GLU A 436 -7.63 -14.76 19.88
N ALA A 437 -8.69 -15.55 19.72
CA ALA A 437 -9.00 -16.68 20.61
C ALA A 437 -9.75 -17.78 19.85
N PRO A 438 -9.75 -19.04 20.32
CA PRO A 438 -10.45 -20.14 19.67
C PRO A 438 -11.93 -19.86 19.43
N GLU A 439 -12.56 -19.09 20.32
CA GLU A 439 -13.97 -18.72 20.25
C GLU A 439 -14.14 -17.20 20.16
N MET A 440 -15.04 -16.73 19.32
CA MET A 440 -15.35 -15.31 19.13
C MET A 440 -15.77 -14.62 20.44
N GLU A 441 -16.55 -15.31 21.27
CA GLU A 441 -16.99 -14.76 22.54
C GLU A 441 -15.83 -14.53 23.51
N THR A 442 -14.84 -15.43 23.54
CA THR A 442 -13.60 -15.26 24.32
C THR A 442 -12.80 -14.07 23.83
N ALA A 443 -12.69 -13.89 22.49
CA ALA A 443 -12.03 -12.74 21.90
C ALA A 443 -12.71 -11.42 22.27
N ARG A 444 -14.06 -11.35 22.19
CA ARG A 444 -14.83 -10.17 22.56
C ARG A 444 -14.69 -9.80 24.04
N ARG A 445 -14.82 -10.78 24.92
CA ARG A 445 -14.61 -10.57 26.37
C ARG A 445 -13.20 -10.08 26.67
N GLY A 446 -12.20 -10.61 25.98
CA GLY A 446 -10.82 -10.17 26.13
C GLY A 446 -10.62 -8.69 25.77
N VAL A 447 -11.19 -8.24 24.65
CA VAL A 447 -11.15 -6.82 24.26
C VAL A 447 -11.84 -5.93 25.27
N GLU A 448 -13.03 -6.34 25.78
CA GLU A 448 -13.77 -5.56 26.77
C GLU A 448 -13.02 -5.48 28.12
N ARG A 449 -12.41 -6.58 28.59
CA ARG A 449 -11.55 -6.59 29.77
C ARG A 449 -10.39 -5.59 29.65
N LEU A 450 -9.70 -5.57 28.50
CA LEU A 450 -8.62 -4.60 28.23
C LEU A 450 -9.14 -3.17 28.23
N ARG A 451 -10.31 -2.93 27.61
CA ARG A 451 -10.92 -1.60 27.54
C ARG A 451 -11.30 -1.10 28.94
N LEU A 452 -11.94 -1.95 29.75
CA LEU A 452 -12.31 -1.63 31.12
C LEU A 452 -11.06 -1.36 31.99
N ALA A 453 -10.00 -2.19 31.86
CA ALA A 453 -8.75 -1.98 32.56
C ALA A 453 -8.10 -0.64 32.19
N ALA A 454 -8.15 -0.24 30.90
CA ALA A 454 -7.62 1.06 30.45
C ALA A 454 -8.39 2.26 31.05
N LEU A 455 -9.73 2.15 31.13
CA LEU A 455 -10.63 3.22 31.54
C LEU A 455 -10.92 3.22 33.06
N ALA A 456 -10.48 2.20 33.80
CA ALA A 456 -10.62 2.20 35.24
C ALA A 456 -9.94 3.43 35.85
N GLY A 457 -10.72 4.29 36.51
CA GLY A 457 -10.20 5.43 37.27
C GLY A 457 -9.32 4.95 38.43
N ASP A 458 -8.45 5.84 38.95
CA ASP A 458 -7.72 5.60 40.19
C ASP A 458 -8.66 5.52 41.39
#